data_fa57d2db84fa1e559ad9d8329497ba9a
#
_entry.id   fa57d2db84fa1e559ad9d8329497ba9a
#
_cell.length_a   1.000
_cell.length_b   1.000
_cell.length_c   1.000
_cell.angle_alpha   90.00
_cell.angle_beta   90.00
_cell.angle_gamma   90.00
#
_symmetry.space_group_name_H-M   'P 1'
#
loop_
_entity.id
_entity.type
_entity.pdbx_description
1 polymer ?
#
loop_
_entity_poly.entity_id
_entity_poly.type
_entity_poly.pdbx_seq_one_letter_code
_entity_poly.pdbx_strand_id
1 'polypeptide(L)'
;MKKISWFSLNNQDASGEFWFSQGYQHAALETIQALQKKECGVFYNREDIPFHVNFCPPPYYQSKSKYTVGYTPWESTKIPEHWVYSMQKCDEIWSTSEFISDIYRKQNANANIYTIPHGVSENFSIYDRQLTGRFVFLHVGGDSKRKNAQMVVDAFLDLYDEDDDYRLVLKYNKFCTAECYVDNKLVPAIYHPQIIGIGDNYTVDELVELYHKCHCMVYPTMGEGFGMIPFESIATGMPTILTDATGCKDFSHYGIPLSASFVKADWQDNLYAADTGNWASPDFDELLHLMSSVVNEYEIYKKFSLKSAKILHSEFSWAMTADKILKRLEFYENSLL
;
A
#
# COMPACT_ATOMS: atom_id res chain seq x y z
N MET A 1 -2.84 -28.70 16.22
CA MET A 1 -3.03 -27.25 15.99
C MET A 1 -1.73 -26.69 15.42
N LYS A 2 -1.77 -26.14 14.22
CA LYS A 2 -0.61 -25.50 13.59
C LYS A 2 -0.14 -24.29 14.40
N LYS A 3 1.18 -24.04 14.42
CA LYS A 3 1.77 -22.96 15.21
C LYS A 3 2.82 -22.20 14.39
N ILE A 4 2.79 -20.89 14.47
CA ILE A 4 3.76 -19.99 13.85
C ILE A 4 4.34 -19.07 14.92
N SER A 5 5.67 -18.93 14.94
CA SER A 5 6.33 -17.84 15.64
C SER A 5 6.34 -16.64 14.71
N TRP A 6 5.88 -15.48 15.16
CA TRP A 6 5.78 -14.26 14.37
C TRP A 6 6.59 -13.15 15.01
N PHE A 7 7.42 -12.51 14.23
CA PHE A 7 8.13 -11.31 14.63
C PHE A 7 7.74 -10.14 13.69
N SER A 8 7.29 -9.07 14.28
CA SER A 8 7.15 -7.77 13.63
C SER A 8 7.71 -6.72 14.58
N LEU A 9 8.26 -5.65 14.04
CA LEU A 9 8.77 -4.57 14.86
C LEU A 9 7.58 -3.90 15.57
N ASN A 10 7.62 -3.86 16.89
CA ASN A 10 6.71 -3.04 17.68
C ASN A 10 7.04 -1.58 17.37
N ASN A 11 6.07 -0.87 16.86
CA ASN A 11 6.21 0.47 16.35
C ASN A 11 6.25 1.55 17.45
N GLN A 12 6.50 1.18 18.71
CA GLN A 12 6.63 2.11 19.82
C GLN A 12 8.06 2.08 20.37
N ASP A 13 8.71 3.23 20.35
CA ASP A 13 9.91 3.45 21.13
C ASP A 13 9.58 3.79 22.60
N ALA A 14 10.61 4.11 23.39
CA ALA A 14 10.43 4.52 24.79
C ALA A 14 9.65 5.85 24.95
N SER A 15 9.48 6.64 23.88
CA SER A 15 8.66 7.86 23.84
C SER A 15 7.22 7.60 23.44
N GLY A 16 6.90 6.39 22.99
CA GLY A 16 5.58 6.01 22.45
C GLY A 16 5.39 6.37 20.97
N GLU A 17 6.43 6.85 20.29
CA GLU A 17 6.37 7.14 18.86
C GLU A 17 6.52 5.88 18.01
N PHE A 18 5.83 5.86 16.87
CA PHE A 18 5.87 4.74 15.92
C PHE A 18 7.07 4.86 14.97
N TRP A 19 7.98 3.90 15.01
CA TRP A 19 9.18 3.87 14.16
C TRP A 19 8.92 3.37 12.73
N PHE A 20 7.85 2.60 12.52
CA PHE A 20 7.50 2.04 11.22
C PHE A 20 6.11 2.46 10.75
N SER A 21 5.90 2.42 9.44
CA SER A 21 4.65 2.85 8.84
C SER A 21 3.45 2.08 9.41
N GLN A 22 2.34 2.77 9.61
CA GLN A 22 1.07 2.18 10.03
C GLN A 22 0.65 1.01 9.12
N GLY A 23 1.07 1.04 7.84
CA GLY A 23 0.81 -0.03 6.87
C GLY A 23 1.40 -1.38 7.27
N TYR A 24 2.64 -1.44 7.77
CA TYR A 24 3.22 -2.69 8.28
C TYR A 24 2.44 -3.23 9.47
N GLN A 25 2.08 -2.35 10.41
CA GLN A 25 1.33 -2.76 11.60
C GLN A 25 -0.04 -3.30 11.23
N HIS A 26 -0.77 -2.60 10.37
CA HIS A 26 -2.09 -3.01 9.91
C HIS A 26 -2.04 -4.36 9.19
N ALA A 27 -1.12 -4.53 8.23
CA ALA A 27 -0.95 -5.79 7.51
C ALA A 27 -0.56 -6.96 8.43
N ALA A 28 0.29 -6.72 9.44
CA ALA A 28 0.64 -7.74 10.43
C ALA A 28 -0.57 -8.18 11.24
N LEU A 29 -1.35 -7.23 11.77
CA LEU A 29 -2.55 -7.51 12.57
C LEU A 29 -3.60 -8.28 11.78
N GLU A 30 -3.93 -7.85 10.58
CA GLU A 30 -4.89 -8.52 9.71
C GLU A 30 -4.44 -9.95 9.35
N THR A 31 -3.15 -10.12 9.03
CA THR A 31 -2.59 -11.46 8.76
C THR A 31 -2.68 -12.38 9.96
N ILE A 32 -2.32 -11.89 11.15
CA ILE A 32 -2.38 -12.67 12.40
C ILE A 32 -3.82 -13.06 12.73
N GLN A 33 -4.76 -12.12 12.64
CA GLN A 33 -6.18 -12.39 12.89
C GLN A 33 -6.75 -13.42 11.91
N ALA A 34 -6.39 -13.32 10.63
CA ALA A 34 -6.82 -14.28 9.62
C ALA A 34 -6.25 -15.69 9.87
N LEU A 35 -5.00 -15.82 10.29
CA LEU A 35 -4.40 -17.09 10.70
C LEU A 35 -5.09 -17.67 11.94
N GLN A 36 -5.41 -16.84 12.94
CA GLN A 36 -6.12 -17.27 14.16
C GLN A 36 -7.54 -17.73 13.85
N LYS A 37 -8.27 -17.05 12.97
CA LYS A 37 -9.60 -17.50 12.47
C LYS A 37 -9.55 -18.87 11.79
N LYS A 38 -8.38 -19.29 11.28
CA LYS A 38 -8.12 -20.62 10.69
C LYS A 38 -7.49 -21.61 11.68
N GLU A 39 -7.66 -21.38 12.97
CA GLU A 39 -7.16 -22.23 14.07
C GLU A 39 -5.65 -22.43 14.06
N CYS A 40 -4.89 -21.48 13.49
CA CYS A 40 -3.44 -21.44 13.61
C CYS A 40 -3.02 -20.59 14.82
N GLY A 41 -2.29 -21.18 15.75
CA GLY A 41 -1.70 -20.45 16.86
C GLY A 41 -0.56 -19.57 16.40
N VAL A 42 -0.70 -18.25 16.58
CA VAL A 42 0.35 -17.28 16.27
C VAL A 42 0.94 -16.74 17.59
N PHE A 43 2.24 -16.89 17.77
CA PHE A 43 2.95 -16.55 19.00
C PHE A 43 4.07 -15.58 18.70
N TYR A 44 4.20 -14.55 19.51
CA TYR A 44 5.21 -13.53 19.27
C TYR A 44 6.61 -14.02 19.66
N ASN A 45 7.51 -14.05 18.66
CA ASN A 45 8.95 -14.25 18.79
C ASN A 45 9.39 -15.45 19.66
N ARG A 46 8.79 -16.64 19.43
CA ARG A 46 9.02 -17.86 20.22
C ARG A 46 10.05 -18.77 19.56
N GLU A 47 11.11 -19.13 20.27
CA GLU A 47 12.18 -20.01 19.81
C GLU A 47 11.82 -21.51 19.82
N ASP A 48 10.85 -21.89 20.66
CA ASP A 48 10.35 -23.28 20.76
C ASP A 48 9.38 -23.65 19.62
N ILE A 49 8.99 -22.70 18.77
CA ILE A 49 8.17 -22.94 17.58
C ILE A 49 9.08 -22.99 16.36
N PRO A 50 9.14 -24.14 15.65
CA PRO A 50 10.13 -24.35 14.60
C PRO A 50 9.95 -23.50 13.34
N PHE A 51 8.76 -23.01 13.05
CA PHE A 51 8.45 -22.15 11.88
C PHE A 51 8.30 -20.70 12.32
N HIS A 52 9.22 -19.84 11.84
CA HIS A 52 9.32 -18.44 12.27
C HIS A 52 9.19 -17.50 11.07
N VAL A 53 8.32 -16.52 11.19
CA VAL A 53 8.08 -15.48 10.17
C VAL A 53 8.53 -14.13 10.70
N ASN A 54 9.46 -13.48 9.98
CA ASN A 54 9.89 -12.11 10.21
C ASN A 54 9.10 -11.17 9.28
N PHE A 55 8.14 -10.43 9.81
CA PHE A 55 7.41 -9.41 9.06
C PHE A 55 7.96 -8.01 9.37
N CYS A 56 9.09 -7.70 8.78
CA CYS A 56 9.84 -6.46 8.98
C CYS A 56 10.90 -6.28 7.88
N PRO A 57 11.57 -5.11 7.77
CA PRO A 57 12.71 -4.96 6.86
C PRO A 57 13.85 -5.95 7.15
N PRO A 58 14.53 -6.48 6.12
CA PRO A 58 15.54 -7.53 6.25
C PRO A 58 16.67 -7.32 7.26
N PRO A 59 17.19 -6.09 7.50
CA PRO A 59 18.21 -5.89 8.53
C PRO A 59 17.79 -6.29 9.95
N TYR A 60 16.48 -6.39 10.19
CA TYR A 60 15.91 -6.74 11.50
C TYR A 60 15.50 -8.21 11.61
N TYR A 61 15.74 -9.04 10.59
CA TYR A 61 15.39 -10.46 10.63
C TYR A 61 16.10 -11.18 11.77
N GLN A 62 15.34 -12.00 12.47
CA GLN A 62 15.80 -12.85 13.55
C GLN A 62 15.83 -14.31 13.09
N SER A 63 16.98 -14.95 13.22
CA SER A 63 17.15 -16.38 12.92
C SER A 63 17.16 -17.15 14.26
N LYS A 64 15.97 -17.46 14.77
CA LYS A 64 15.80 -18.09 16.08
C LYS A 64 15.19 -19.48 16.05
N SER A 65 14.72 -19.92 14.89
CA SER A 65 13.96 -21.16 14.71
C SER A 65 14.59 -22.06 13.65
N LYS A 66 14.13 -23.30 13.58
CA LYS A 66 14.62 -24.30 12.62
C LYS A 66 14.31 -23.92 11.17
N TYR A 67 13.23 -23.15 10.94
CA TYR A 67 12.81 -22.68 9.64
C TYR A 67 12.43 -21.21 9.74
N THR A 68 13.13 -20.38 9.02
CA THR A 68 13.01 -18.93 9.09
C THR A 68 12.54 -18.35 7.76
N VAL A 69 11.49 -17.58 7.82
CA VAL A 69 10.89 -16.87 6.68
C VAL A 69 11.10 -15.38 6.85
N GLY A 70 11.58 -14.70 5.81
CA GLY A 70 11.54 -13.25 5.71
C GLY A 70 10.31 -12.81 4.89
N TYR A 71 9.51 -11.88 5.40
CA TYR A 71 8.34 -11.35 4.70
C TYR A 71 8.39 -9.83 4.73
N THR A 72 8.61 -9.21 3.57
CA THR A 72 8.76 -7.76 3.47
C THR A 72 8.25 -7.21 2.14
N PRO A 73 7.54 -6.06 2.13
CA PRO A 73 7.35 -5.25 0.94
C PRO A 73 8.62 -4.48 0.57
N TRP A 74 8.66 -3.96 -0.66
CA TRP A 74 9.69 -3.06 -1.15
C TRP A 74 9.12 -2.13 -2.23
N GLU A 75 9.60 -0.89 -2.31
CA GLU A 75 8.94 0.16 -3.09
C GLU A 75 9.77 0.73 -4.26
N SER A 76 10.87 0.07 -4.64
CA SER A 76 11.69 0.47 -5.78
C SER A 76 12.25 -0.72 -6.56
N THR A 77 12.98 -0.47 -7.66
CA THR A 77 13.42 -1.53 -8.57
C THR A 77 14.67 -2.29 -8.12
N LYS A 78 15.26 -1.93 -6.99
CA LYS A 78 16.46 -2.59 -6.45
C LYS A 78 16.47 -2.51 -4.93
N ILE A 79 16.70 -3.64 -4.25
CA ILE A 79 16.90 -3.65 -2.80
C ILE A 79 18.35 -3.28 -2.43
N PRO A 80 18.59 -2.67 -1.26
CA PRO A 80 19.94 -2.44 -0.76
C PRO A 80 20.73 -3.75 -0.65
N GLU A 81 22.01 -3.73 -1.01
CA GLU A 81 22.83 -4.94 -1.06
C GLU A 81 22.94 -5.64 0.31
N HIS A 82 23.02 -4.88 1.39
CA HIS A 82 23.05 -5.45 2.74
C HIS A 82 21.75 -6.17 3.14
N TRP A 83 20.62 -5.87 2.49
CA TRP A 83 19.35 -6.59 2.67
C TRP A 83 19.43 -7.99 2.06
N VAL A 84 20.05 -8.10 0.88
CA VAL A 84 20.27 -9.40 0.21
C VAL A 84 20.94 -10.40 1.15
N TYR A 85 21.99 -9.96 1.86
CA TYR A 85 22.68 -10.80 2.81
C TYR A 85 21.80 -11.32 3.96
N SER A 86 20.91 -10.48 4.47
CA SER A 86 19.94 -10.88 5.50
C SER A 86 18.89 -11.86 4.95
N MET A 87 18.42 -11.62 3.73
CA MET A 87 17.42 -12.46 3.06
C MET A 87 17.98 -13.84 2.71
N GLN A 88 19.25 -13.94 2.34
CA GLN A 88 19.91 -15.21 2.03
C GLN A 88 20.08 -16.15 3.23
N LYS A 89 19.95 -15.63 4.46
CA LYS A 89 19.98 -16.44 5.68
C LYS A 89 18.64 -17.08 6.03
N CYS A 90 17.57 -16.69 5.35
CA CYS A 90 16.25 -17.29 5.53
C CYS A 90 16.09 -18.53 4.65
N ASP A 91 15.25 -19.47 5.06
CA ASP A 91 14.86 -20.63 4.27
C ASP A 91 13.95 -20.23 3.11
N GLU A 92 13.09 -19.23 3.34
CA GLU A 92 12.20 -18.63 2.34
C GLU A 92 12.13 -17.12 2.48
N ILE A 93 11.85 -16.47 1.36
CA ILE A 93 11.47 -15.05 1.33
C ILE A 93 10.07 -14.93 0.73
N TRP A 94 9.20 -14.21 1.42
CA TRP A 94 7.88 -13.83 0.93
C TRP A 94 7.87 -12.35 0.57
N SER A 95 7.32 -12.05 -0.58
CA SER A 95 7.04 -10.69 -1.05
C SER A 95 5.55 -10.43 -1.08
N THR A 96 5.18 -9.16 -1.16
CA THR A 96 3.77 -8.75 -1.18
C THR A 96 3.19 -8.63 -2.60
N SER A 97 4.04 -8.70 -3.65
CA SER A 97 3.63 -8.62 -5.05
C SER A 97 4.58 -9.39 -5.96
N GLU A 98 4.13 -9.77 -7.16
CA GLU A 98 4.99 -10.42 -8.16
C GLU A 98 6.10 -9.48 -8.64
N PHE A 99 5.80 -8.17 -8.77
CA PHE A 99 6.82 -7.18 -9.07
C PHE A 99 8.03 -7.28 -8.13
N ILE A 100 7.77 -7.39 -6.83
CA ILE A 100 8.83 -7.49 -5.81
C ILE A 100 9.49 -8.86 -5.82
N SER A 101 8.73 -9.94 -6.00
CA SER A 101 9.30 -11.28 -6.17
C SER A 101 10.34 -11.30 -7.30
N ASP A 102 10.05 -10.63 -8.41
CA ASP A 102 10.97 -10.54 -9.55
C ASP A 102 12.25 -9.76 -9.23
N ILE A 103 12.13 -8.69 -8.44
CA ILE A 103 13.30 -7.94 -7.97
C ILE A 103 14.18 -8.81 -7.08
N TYR A 104 13.58 -9.54 -6.15
CA TYR A 104 14.31 -10.44 -5.25
C TYR A 104 15.00 -11.57 -6.01
N ARG A 105 14.33 -12.16 -7.02
CA ARG A 105 14.93 -13.18 -7.91
C ARG A 105 16.10 -12.63 -8.70
N LYS A 106 15.94 -11.45 -9.32
CA LYS A 106 17.00 -10.78 -10.12
C LYS A 106 18.24 -10.44 -9.30
N GLN A 107 18.10 -10.16 -8.02
CA GLN A 107 19.21 -9.86 -7.11
C GLN A 107 19.71 -11.10 -6.34
N ASN A 108 19.20 -12.30 -6.65
CA ASN A 108 19.54 -13.54 -5.94
C ASN A 108 19.38 -13.41 -4.41
N ALA A 109 18.30 -12.72 -3.98
CA ALA A 109 18.06 -12.46 -2.56
C ALA A 109 17.82 -13.75 -1.77
N ASN A 110 17.22 -14.77 -2.40
CA ASN A 110 17.04 -16.11 -1.86
C ASN A 110 16.70 -17.09 -3.01
N ALA A 111 16.94 -18.40 -2.80
CA ALA A 111 16.55 -19.43 -3.75
C ALA A 111 15.03 -19.69 -3.76
N ASN A 112 14.38 -19.51 -2.63
CA ASN A 112 12.96 -19.80 -2.39
C ASN A 112 12.18 -18.51 -2.16
N ILE A 113 11.58 -17.96 -3.23
CA ILE A 113 10.82 -16.69 -3.18
C ILE A 113 9.38 -16.98 -3.56
N TYR A 114 8.44 -16.54 -2.72
CA TYR A 114 7.00 -16.73 -2.89
C TYR A 114 6.26 -15.41 -2.76
N THR A 115 5.23 -15.21 -3.59
CA THR A 115 4.34 -14.06 -3.50
C THR A 115 3.17 -14.38 -2.58
N ILE A 116 3.10 -13.67 -1.46
CA ILE A 116 2.04 -13.72 -0.47
C ILE A 116 1.41 -12.32 -0.40
N PRO A 117 0.45 -11.99 -1.25
CA PRO A 117 -0.13 -10.65 -1.30
C PRO A 117 -0.97 -10.36 -0.06
N HIS A 118 -1.12 -9.09 0.24
CA HIS A 118 -2.07 -8.64 1.25
C HIS A 118 -3.52 -8.87 0.81
N GLY A 119 -4.42 -8.92 1.78
CA GLY A 119 -5.85 -9.01 1.55
C GLY A 119 -6.55 -7.65 1.73
N VAL A 120 -7.84 -7.62 1.43
CA VAL A 120 -8.73 -6.54 1.80
C VAL A 120 -9.55 -6.95 3.05
N SER A 121 -9.70 -6.01 3.98
CA SER A 121 -10.56 -6.22 5.16
C SER A 121 -12.03 -6.05 4.79
N GLU A 122 -12.90 -6.84 5.43
CA GLU A 122 -14.36 -6.74 5.29
C GLU A 122 -14.91 -5.36 5.69
N ASN A 123 -14.15 -4.58 6.48
CA ASN A 123 -14.51 -3.22 6.87
C ASN A 123 -14.60 -2.27 5.66
N PHE A 124 -13.79 -2.51 4.59
CA PHE A 124 -13.88 -1.73 3.35
C PHE A 124 -15.03 -2.20 2.48
N SER A 125 -16.25 -2.11 3.03
CA SER A 125 -17.47 -2.57 2.38
C SER A 125 -17.79 -1.79 1.11
N ILE A 126 -18.42 -2.49 0.14
CA ILE A 126 -18.83 -1.88 -1.13
C ILE A 126 -19.91 -0.82 -0.86
N TYR A 127 -19.71 0.37 -1.40
CA TYR A 127 -20.63 1.48 -1.28
C TYR A 127 -21.01 2.05 -2.66
N ASP A 128 -22.29 2.09 -2.97
CA ASP A 128 -22.81 2.69 -4.21
C ASP A 128 -22.98 4.19 -4.05
N ARG A 129 -21.96 4.93 -4.47
CA ARG A 129 -21.88 6.39 -4.34
C ARG A 129 -22.86 7.08 -5.24
N GLN A 130 -23.55 8.08 -4.70
CA GLN A 130 -24.42 8.95 -5.47
C GLN A 130 -23.74 10.31 -5.66
N LEU A 131 -23.68 10.77 -6.91
CA LEU A 131 -23.18 12.11 -7.21
C LEU A 131 -24.27 13.13 -6.85
N THR A 132 -24.23 13.61 -5.62
CA THR A 132 -25.14 14.66 -5.11
C THR A 132 -24.29 15.85 -4.66
N GLY A 133 -24.37 16.96 -5.40
CA GLY A 133 -23.58 18.15 -5.10
C GLY A 133 -22.16 18.09 -5.65
N ARG A 134 -21.17 18.47 -4.81
CA ARG A 134 -19.78 18.61 -5.23
C ARG A 134 -19.10 17.27 -5.53
N PHE A 135 -18.31 17.22 -6.58
CA PHE A 135 -17.43 16.10 -6.85
C PHE A 135 -16.17 16.19 -5.95
N VAL A 136 -15.86 15.13 -5.25
CA VAL A 136 -14.74 15.10 -4.30
C VAL A 136 -13.69 14.07 -4.73
N PHE A 137 -12.50 14.55 -5.06
CA PHE A 137 -11.32 13.74 -5.21
C PHE A 137 -10.67 13.47 -3.86
N LEU A 138 -10.01 12.34 -3.71
CA LEU A 138 -9.29 11.95 -2.50
C LEU A 138 -7.87 11.53 -2.83
N HIS A 139 -6.90 12.02 -2.06
CA HIS A 139 -5.55 11.48 -1.99
C HIS A 139 -5.21 11.12 -0.55
N VAL A 140 -4.58 9.97 -0.33
CA VAL A 140 -4.16 9.49 1.01
C VAL A 140 -2.66 9.21 1.01
N GLY A 141 -1.93 9.83 1.94
CA GLY A 141 -0.47 9.62 2.09
C GLY A 141 0.39 10.83 1.77
N GLY A 142 -0.02 12.01 2.18
CA GLY A 142 0.60 13.29 1.80
C GLY A 142 1.93 13.65 2.44
N ASP A 143 2.51 12.84 3.30
CA ASP A 143 3.74 13.12 4.05
C ASP A 143 5.01 12.48 3.44
N SER A 144 4.92 11.88 2.28
CA SER A 144 6.03 11.24 1.58
C SER A 144 6.10 11.66 0.11
N LYS A 145 7.26 12.10 -0.35
CA LYS A 145 7.52 12.40 -1.76
C LYS A 145 7.09 11.26 -2.68
N ARG A 146 7.33 10.02 -2.27
CA ARG A 146 6.98 8.80 -3.00
C ARG A 146 5.47 8.66 -3.25
N LYS A 147 4.62 9.17 -2.34
CA LYS A 147 3.16 9.14 -2.50
C LYS A 147 2.64 10.19 -3.49
N ASN A 148 3.48 11.18 -3.83
CA ASN A 148 3.29 12.12 -4.93
C ASN A 148 2.04 13.02 -4.80
N ALA A 149 1.77 13.51 -3.60
CA ALA A 149 0.67 14.42 -3.33
C ALA A 149 0.76 15.73 -4.15
N GLN A 150 1.99 16.19 -4.44
CA GLN A 150 2.21 17.39 -5.27
C GLN A 150 1.60 17.23 -6.65
N MET A 151 1.83 16.10 -7.33
CA MET A 151 1.27 15.85 -8.65
C MET A 151 -0.27 15.86 -8.65
N VAL A 152 -0.89 15.40 -7.56
CA VAL A 152 -2.35 15.44 -7.43
C VAL A 152 -2.87 16.87 -7.27
N VAL A 153 -2.16 17.69 -6.48
CA VAL A 153 -2.50 19.12 -6.29
C VAL A 153 -2.34 19.87 -7.59
N ASP A 154 -1.22 19.68 -8.29
CA ASP A 154 -0.94 20.35 -9.56
C ASP A 154 -2.01 20.00 -10.61
N ALA A 155 -2.32 18.70 -10.75
CA ALA A 155 -3.35 18.25 -11.69
C ALA A 155 -4.76 18.75 -11.34
N PHE A 156 -5.11 18.79 -10.05
CA PHE A 156 -6.40 19.29 -9.59
C PHE A 156 -6.55 20.79 -9.90
N LEU A 157 -5.55 21.60 -9.60
CA LEU A 157 -5.57 23.05 -9.81
C LEU A 157 -5.43 23.45 -11.27
N ASP A 158 -4.87 22.57 -12.11
CA ASP A 158 -4.78 22.80 -13.57
C ASP A 158 -6.14 22.53 -14.27
N LEU A 159 -6.96 21.65 -13.68
CA LEU A 159 -8.23 21.23 -14.27
C LEU A 159 -9.45 22.02 -13.78
N TYR A 160 -9.44 22.56 -12.55
CA TYR A 160 -10.63 23.07 -11.90
C TYR A 160 -10.42 24.45 -11.29
N ASP A 161 -11.20 25.44 -11.76
CA ASP A 161 -11.20 26.79 -11.26
C ASP A 161 -11.87 26.87 -9.87
N GLU A 162 -11.59 27.94 -9.10
CA GLU A 162 -12.12 28.16 -7.74
C GLU A 162 -13.65 28.18 -7.66
N ASP A 163 -14.31 28.61 -8.74
CA ASP A 163 -15.78 28.68 -8.83
C ASP A 163 -16.43 27.32 -9.13
N ASP A 164 -15.64 26.27 -9.45
CA ASP A 164 -16.15 24.96 -9.76
C ASP A 164 -16.59 24.17 -8.53
N ASP A 165 -17.59 23.30 -8.70
CA ASP A 165 -18.09 22.41 -7.66
C ASP A 165 -17.23 21.18 -7.41
N TYR A 166 -15.90 21.35 -7.47
CA TYR A 166 -14.89 20.29 -7.22
C TYR A 166 -14.14 20.55 -5.91
N ARG A 167 -13.76 19.48 -5.22
CA ARG A 167 -12.91 19.54 -4.03
C ARG A 167 -11.88 18.44 -4.07
N LEU A 168 -10.70 18.73 -3.54
CA LEU A 168 -9.65 17.77 -3.27
C LEU A 168 -9.50 17.57 -1.77
N VAL A 169 -9.61 16.34 -1.31
CA VAL A 169 -9.27 15.95 0.07
C VAL A 169 -7.86 15.36 0.08
N LEU A 170 -6.97 15.95 0.87
CA LEU A 170 -5.63 15.44 1.16
C LEU A 170 -5.63 14.86 2.58
N LYS A 171 -5.58 13.52 2.69
CA LYS A 171 -5.42 12.83 3.97
C LYS A 171 -3.95 12.51 4.19
N TYR A 172 -3.38 13.00 5.26
CA TYR A 172 -1.97 12.81 5.65
C TYR A 172 -1.88 12.51 7.16
N ASN A 173 -0.70 12.16 7.67
CA ASN A 173 -0.55 11.81 9.09
C ASN A 173 0.04 12.96 9.91
N LYS A 174 1.23 13.45 9.57
CA LYS A 174 1.94 14.48 10.36
C LYS A 174 1.89 15.86 9.68
N PHE A 175 2.19 15.91 8.40
CA PHE A 175 2.23 17.13 7.61
C PHE A 175 1.97 16.81 6.13
N CYS A 176 1.44 17.78 5.40
CA CYS A 176 1.31 17.69 3.95
C CYS A 176 2.50 18.39 3.31
N THR A 177 3.19 17.70 2.40
CA THR A 177 4.35 18.23 1.68
C THR A 177 3.99 18.96 0.40
N ALA A 178 2.73 18.89 -0.05
CA ALA A 178 2.29 19.55 -1.25
C ALA A 178 2.06 21.06 -1.01
N GLU A 179 2.46 21.86 -2.00
CA GLU A 179 2.35 23.31 -1.99
C GLU A 179 1.59 23.81 -3.22
N CYS A 180 1.02 25.01 -3.13
CA CYS A 180 0.39 25.69 -4.26
C CYS A 180 0.51 27.21 -4.12
N TYR A 181 0.12 27.94 -5.17
CA TYR A 181 0.04 29.40 -5.12
C TYR A 181 -1.38 29.85 -4.73
N VAL A 182 -1.46 30.72 -3.72
CA VAL A 182 -2.67 31.47 -3.34
C VAL A 182 -2.28 32.95 -3.26
N ASP A 183 -2.98 33.83 -3.96
CA ASP A 183 -2.66 35.26 -4.04
C ASP A 183 -1.18 35.55 -4.41
N ASN A 184 -0.62 34.81 -5.35
CA ASN A 184 0.79 34.87 -5.78
C ASN A 184 1.81 34.52 -4.69
N LYS A 185 1.41 33.85 -3.61
CA LYS A 185 2.31 33.35 -2.57
C LYS A 185 2.31 31.83 -2.57
N LEU A 186 3.49 31.24 -2.52
CA LEU A 186 3.64 29.80 -2.32
C LEU A 186 3.26 29.45 -0.87
N VAL A 187 2.28 28.58 -0.71
CA VAL A 187 1.75 28.15 0.59
C VAL A 187 1.52 26.63 0.60
N PRO A 188 1.44 25.99 1.78
CA PRO A 188 0.94 24.62 1.85
C PRO A 188 -0.42 24.48 1.16
N ALA A 189 -0.59 23.44 0.34
CA ALA A 189 -1.77 23.23 -0.49
C ALA A 189 -3.09 23.23 0.28
N ILE A 190 -3.03 22.83 1.56
CA ILE A 190 -4.20 22.84 2.48
C ILE A 190 -4.78 24.22 2.78
N TYR A 191 -4.12 25.30 2.38
CA TYR A 191 -4.66 26.68 2.50
C TYR A 191 -5.41 27.12 1.25
N HIS A 192 -5.46 26.32 0.20
CA HIS A 192 -6.26 26.60 -0.98
C HIS A 192 -7.76 26.36 -0.69
N PRO A 193 -8.67 27.27 -1.11
CA PRO A 193 -10.12 27.17 -0.78
C PRO A 193 -10.81 25.87 -1.21
N GLN A 194 -10.31 25.22 -2.28
CA GLN A 194 -10.87 23.98 -2.80
C GLN A 194 -10.21 22.72 -2.23
N ILE A 195 -9.16 22.86 -1.40
CA ILE A 195 -8.40 21.73 -0.86
C ILE A 195 -8.69 21.57 0.64
N ILE A 196 -9.11 20.38 1.04
CA ILE A 196 -9.43 20.04 2.42
C ILE A 196 -8.32 19.15 2.98
N GLY A 197 -7.52 19.70 3.91
CA GLY A 197 -6.48 18.95 4.59
C GLY A 197 -7.02 18.20 5.81
N ILE A 198 -6.70 16.89 5.92
CA ILE A 198 -7.05 16.06 7.08
C ILE A 198 -5.76 15.45 7.64
N GLY A 199 -5.26 16.03 8.74
CA GLY A 199 -4.00 15.65 9.39
C GLY A 199 -4.16 14.70 10.60
N ASP A 200 -5.39 14.37 10.99
CA ASP A 200 -5.66 13.54 12.16
C ASP A 200 -5.36 12.05 11.85
N ASN A 201 -5.00 11.30 12.89
CA ASN A 201 -4.93 9.85 12.78
C ASN A 201 -6.34 9.26 12.77
N TYR A 202 -6.68 8.57 11.69
CA TYR A 202 -7.99 7.94 11.54
C TYR A 202 -7.92 6.46 11.97
N THR A 203 -8.98 6.02 12.62
CA THR A 203 -9.31 4.59 12.74
C THR A 203 -9.69 4.01 11.37
N VAL A 204 -9.76 2.70 11.26
CA VAL A 204 -10.22 2.03 10.02
C VAL A 204 -11.63 2.48 9.65
N ASP A 205 -12.53 2.58 10.62
CA ASP A 205 -13.93 3.00 10.40
C ASP A 205 -14.01 4.45 9.89
N GLU A 206 -13.24 5.37 10.46
CA GLU A 206 -13.17 6.76 9.99
C GLU A 206 -12.58 6.85 8.57
N LEU A 207 -11.60 6.02 8.25
CA LEU A 207 -11.04 5.95 6.89
C LEU A 207 -12.06 5.40 5.89
N VAL A 208 -12.81 4.38 6.25
CA VAL A 208 -13.91 3.83 5.43
C VAL A 208 -14.99 4.89 5.19
N GLU A 209 -15.39 5.63 6.23
CA GLU A 209 -16.33 6.74 6.08
C GLU A 209 -15.81 7.84 5.14
N LEU A 210 -14.52 8.16 5.21
CA LEU A 210 -13.90 9.10 4.28
C LEU A 210 -13.97 8.58 2.84
N TYR A 211 -13.66 7.30 2.61
CA TYR A 211 -13.77 6.69 1.29
C TYR A 211 -15.21 6.73 0.76
N HIS A 212 -16.20 6.54 1.63
CA HIS A 212 -17.62 6.62 1.23
C HIS A 212 -18.07 8.04 0.88
N LYS A 213 -17.45 9.08 1.45
CA LYS A 213 -17.77 10.50 1.18
C LYS A 213 -17.11 11.06 -0.08
N CYS A 214 -16.11 10.36 -0.63
CA CYS A 214 -15.36 10.79 -1.81
C CYS A 214 -15.80 10.03 -3.06
N HIS A 215 -15.57 10.63 -4.24
CA HIS A 215 -16.06 10.10 -5.51
C HIS A 215 -14.95 9.41 -6.33
N CYS A 216 -13.71 9.87 -6.23
CA CYS A 216 -12.57 9.30 -6.94
C CYS A 216 -11.29 9.40 -6.09
N MET A 217 -10.58 8.29 -5.95
CA MET A 217 -9.22 8.28 -5.43
C MET A 217 -8.23 8.60 -6.55
N VAL A 218 -7.27 9.50 -6.28
CA VAL A 218 -6.13 9.79 -7.16
C VAL A 218 -4.85 9.41 -6.45
N TYR A 219 -4.18 8.36 -6.93
CA TYR A 219 -3.03 7.76 -6.26
C TYR A 219 -1.84 7.54 -7.21
N PRO A 220 -1.20 8.63 -7.70
CA PRO A 220 -0.08 8.57 -8.63
C PRO A 220 1.22 8.27 -7.89
N THR A 221 1.24 7.19 -7.11
CA THR A 221 2.41 6.81 -6.31
C THR A 221 3.62 6.50 -7.18
N MET A 222 4.80 6.85 -6.69
CA MET A 222 6.06 6.52 -7.36
C MET A 222 6.59 5.12 -6.99
N GLY A 223 6.00 4.47 -5.99
CA GLY A 223 6.40 3.12 -5.60
C GLY A 223 5.61 2.56 -4.44
N GLU A 224 5.21 1.30 -4.55
CA GLU A 224 4.52 0.54 -3.52
C GLU A 224 5.04 -0.88 -3.44
N GLY A 225 5.08 -1.41 -2.24
CA GLY A 225 5.33 -2.83 -2.03
C GLY A 225 4.12 -3.70 -2.38
N PHE A 226 2.93 -3.19 -2.09
CA PHE A 226 1.64 -3.74 -2.49
C PHE A 226 0.72 -2.61 -2.95
N GLY A 227 0.46 -1.63 -2.11
CA GLY A 227 -0.46 -0.53 -2.37
C GLY A 227 -1.80 -0.76 -1.69
N MET A 228 -1.80 -0.92 -0.36
CA MET A 228 -3.02 -1.18 0.40
C MET A 228 -4.05 -0.05 0.22
N ILE A 229 -3.63 1.20 0.25
CA ILE A 229 -4.52 2.37 0.13
C ILE A 229 -5.36 2.34 -1.17
N PRO A 230 -4.76 2.27 -2.38
CA PRO A 230 -5.57 2.18 -3.60
C PRO A 230 -6.33 0.86 -3.69
N PHE A 231 -5.81 -0.24 -3.13
CA PHE A 231 -6.50 -1.53 -3.10
C PHE A 231 -7.78 -1.49 -2.25
N GLU A 232 -7.71 -0.90 -1.06
CA GLU A 232 -8.85 -0.65 -0.17
C GLU A 232 -9.87 0.29 -0.81
N SER A 233 -9.41 1.32 -1.49
CA SER A 233 -10.25 2.24 -2.25
C SER A 233 -11.07 1.52 -3.32
N ILE A 234 -10.42 0.70 -4.16
CA ILE A 234 -11.09 -0.13 -5.17
C ILE A 234 -12.09 -1.08 -4.50
N ALA A 235 -11.72 -1.68 -3.37
CA ALA A 235 -12.59 -2.60 -2.63
C ALA A 235 -13.89 -1.94 -2.13
N THR A 236 -13.88 -0.62 -1.86
CA THR A 236 -15.12 0.12 -1.56
C THR A 236 -15.98 0.45 -2.79
N GLY A 237 -15.54 0.08 -3.99
CA GLY A 237 -16.21 0.43 -5.25
C GLY A 237 -15.98 1.88 -5.68
N MET A 238 -14.96 2.56 -5.14
CA MET A 238 -14.60 3.92 -5.54
C MET A 238 -13.77 3.89 -6.84
N PRO A 239 -14.11 4.67 -7.88
CA PRO A 239 -13.21 4.95 -8.98
C PRO A 239 -11.83 5.35 -8.43
N THR A 240 -10.78 4.63 -8.83
CA THR A 240 -9.44 4.82 -8.30
C THR A 240 -8.44 4.89 -9.44
N ILE A 241 -7.88 6.08 -9.68
CA ILE A 241 -6.75 6.29 -10.59
C ILE A 241 -5.49 5.95 -9.81
N LEU A 242 -4.70 5.00 -10.30
CA LEU A 242 -3.48 4.55 -9.62
C LEU A 242 -2.37 4.20 -10.61
N THR A 243 -1.13 4.40 -10.21
CA THR A 243 0.05 4.08 -11.04
C THR A 243 0.09 2.60 -11.41
N ASP A 244 0.18 2.28 -12.71
CA ASP A 244 0.34 0.92 -13.25
C ASP A 244 1.81 0.47 -13.20
N ALA A 245 2.40 0.54 -12.03
CA ALA A 245 3.78 0.14 -11.81
C ALA A 245 4.00 -0.33 -10.37
N THR A 246 5.16 -0.92 -10.13
CA THR A 246 5.59 -1.43 -8.82
C THR A 246 4.56 -2.41 -8.24
N GLY A 247 4.36 -2.48 -6.92
CA GLY A 247 3.41 -3.42 -6.31
C GLY A 247 1.95 -3.23 -6.74
N CYS A 248 1.56 -2.02 -7.15
CA CYS A 248 0.20 -1.75 -7.65
C CYS A 248 -0.10 -2.45 -8.99
N LYS A 249 0.94 -2.79 -9.77
CA LYS A 249 0.77 -3.41 -11.08
C LYS A 249 -0.01 -4.73 -11.03
N ASP A 250 0.09 -5.46 -9.93
CA ASP A 250 -0.59 -6.74 -9.79
C ASP A 250 -2.12 -6.62 -9.81
N PHE A 251 -2.66 -5.43 -9.47
CA PHE A 251 -4.10 -5.19 -9.37
C PHE A 251 -4.59 -3.87 -10.01
N SER A 252 -3.72 -3.09 -10.64
CA SER A 252 -4.09 -1.79 -11.24
C SER A 252 -5.25 -1.88 -12.23
N HIS A 253 -5.38 -3.02 -12.92
CA HIS A 253 -6.46 -3.29 -13.87
C HIS A 253 -7.87 -3.42 -13.24
N TYR A 254 -7.96 -3.51 -11.92
CA TYR A 254 -9.23 -3.39 -11.18
C TYR A 254 -9.60 -1.94 -10.86
N GLY A 255 -8.63 -1.02 -10.96
CA GLY A 255 -8.83 0.43 -10.92
C GLY A 255 -8.73 1.06 -12.32
N ILE A 256 -8.29 2.30 -12.37
CA ILE A 256 -8.02 3.08 -13.57
C ILE A 256 -6.51 3.23 -13.67
N PRO A 257 -5.83 2.41 -14.48
CA PRO A 257 -4.38 2.41 -14.54
C PRO A 257 -3.83 3.70 -15.14
N LEU A 258 -2.84 4.29 -14.48
CA LEU A 258 -2.07 5.45 -14.91
C LEU A 258 -0.68 4.98 -15.32
N SER A 259 -0.27 5.22 -16.55
CA SER A 259 1.04 4.81 -17.05
C SER A 259 2.19 5.54 -16.34
N ALA A 260 3.35 4.92 -16.33
CA ALA A 260 4.54 5.50 -15.70
C ALA A 260 5.81 5.08 -16.43
N SER A 261 6.77 5.99 -16.50
CA SER A 261 8.17 5.71 -16.75
C SER A 261 8.92 5.43 -15.44
N PHE A 262 10.25 5.32 -15.48
CA PHE A 262 11.06 5.12 -14.28
C PHE A 262 12.11 6.22 -14.14
N VAL A 263 12.28 6.74 -12.92
CA VAL A 263 13.28 7.72 -12.53
C VAL A 263 14.10 7.19 -11.35
N LYS A 264 15.30 7.71 -11.14
CA LYS A 264 16.15 7.30 -10.02
C LYS A 264 15.40 7.52 -8.70
N ALA A 265 15.39 6.49 -7.85
CA ALA A 265 14.77 6.58 -6.53
C ALA A 265 15.55 7.56 -5.63
N ASP A 266 14.81 8.46 -4.98
CA ASP A 266 15.33 9.51 -4.11
C ASP A 266 14.82 9.31 -2.68
N TRP A 267 15.44 8.36 -1.98
CA TRP A 267 15.15 8.10 -0.58
C TRP A 267 15.86 9.13 0.29
N GLN A 268 15.10 9.85 1.07
CA GLN A 268 15.64 10.84 2.02
C GLN A 268 16.09 10.21 3.35
N ASP A 269 15.87 8.90 3.53
CA ASP A 269 16.19 8.18 4.75
C ASP A 269 17.57 7.51 4.67
N ASN A 270 18.40 7.71 5.67
CA ASN A 270 19.73 7.07 5.79
C ASN A 270 19.67 5.55 5.86
N LEU A 271 18.54 4.95 6.23
CA LEU A 271 18.33 3.49 6.22
C LEU A 271 18.47 2.91 4.80
N TYR A 272 18.22 3.73 3.78
CA TYR A 272 18.28 3.38 2.37
C TYR A 272 19.43 4.07 1.63
N ALA A 273 20.48 4.51 2.34
CA ALA A 273 21.65 5.22 1.78
C ALA A 273 22.49 4.32 0.84
N ALA A 274 21.85 3.59 -0.06
CA ALA A 274 22.45 2.71 -1.05
C ALA A 274 21.78 2.94 -2.41
N ASP A 275 22.36 2.35 -3.48
CA ASP A 275 21.68 2.29 -4.76
C ASP A 275 20.43 1.39 -4.65
N THR A 276 19.28 2.01 -4.66
CA THR A 276 17.96 1.36 -4.56
C THR A 276 17.23 1.33 -5.90
N GLY A 277 17.92 1.65 -7.00
CA GLY A 277 17.34 1.64 -8.35
C GLY A 277 16.40 2.80 -8.60
N ASN A 278 15.21 2.50 -9.11
CA ASN A 278 14.29 3.51 -9.63
C ASN A 278 12.92 3.43 -8.95
N TRP A 279 12.25 4.58 -8.93
CA TRP A 279 10.82 4.73 -8.69
C TRP A 279 10.07 4.90 -10.01
N ALA A 280 8.78 4.60 -9.99
CA ALA A 280 7.88 4.98 -11.06
C ALA A 280 7.75 6.52 -11.14
N SER A 281 7.60 7.03 -12.34
CA SER A 281 7.27 8.43 -12.62
C SER A 281 5.97 8.44 -13.41
N PRO A 282 4.82 8.61 -12.75
CA PRO A 282 3.52 8.63 -13.40
C PRO A 282 3.44 9.73 -14.45
N ASP A 283 2.66 9.51 -15.51
CA ASP A 283 2.45 10.45 -16.59
C ASP A 283 1.45 11.54 -16.18
N PHE A 284 1.89 12.81 -16.21
CA PHE A 284 1.07 13.93 -15.78
C PHE A 284 -0.06 14.26 -16.75
N ASP A 285 0.21 14.23 -18.05
CA ASP A 285 -0.80 14.56 -19.07
C ASP A 285 -1.89 13.49 -19.09
N GLU A 286 -1.52 12.21 -18.94
CA GLU A 286 -2.49 11.13 -18.78
C GLU A 286 -3.30 11.28 -17.48
N LEU A 287 -2.69 11.71 -16.37
CA LEU A 287 -3.42 11.96 -15.12
C LEU A 287 -4.49 13.03 -15.30
N LEU A 288 -4.18 14.15 -15.96
CA LEU A 288 -5.15 15.21 -16.31
C LEU A 288 -6.32 14.63 -17.12
N HIS A 289 -6.00 13.86 -18.16
CA HIS A 289 -7.00 13.22 -18.98
C HIS A 289 -7.91 12.26 -18.18
N LEU A 290 -7.33 11.42 -17.35
CA LEU A 290 -8.08 10.45 -16.54
C LEU A 290 -8.95 11.13 -15.48
N MET A 291 -8.47 12.16 -14.80
CA MET A 291 -9.25 12.91 -13.81
C MET A 291 -10.46 13.58 -14.49
N SER A 292 -10.26 14.24 -15.64
CA SER A 292 -11.35 14.83 -16.43
C SER A 292 -12.34 13.77 -16.94
N SER A 293 -11.85 12.64 -17.45
CA SER A 293 -12.69 11.54 -17.94
C SER A 293 -13.58 10.94 -16.85
N VAL A 294 -13.02 10.73 -15.65
CA VAL A 294 -13.79 10.18 -14.51
C VAL A 294 -14.94 11.11 -14.12
N VAL A 295 -14.74 12.42 -14.17
CA VAL A 295 -15.82 13.38 -13.89
C VAL A 295 -16.89 13.33 -14.96
N ASN A 296 -16.49 13.40 -16.23
CA ASN A 296 -17.41 13.47 -17.38
C ASN A 296 -18.22 12.18 -17.58
N GLU A 297 -17.63 11.03 -17.22
CA GLU A 297 -18.21 9.71 -17.43
C GLU A 297 -18.40 8.93 -16.11
N TYR A 298 -18.69 9.64 -15.02
CA TYR A 298 -18.68 9.11 -13.67
C TYR A 298 -19.45 7.79 -13.50
N GLU A 299 -20.66 7.71 -14.04
CA GLU A 299 -21.49 6.51 -13.92
C GLU A 299 -20.87 5.27 -14.60
N ILE A 300 -20.09 5.45 -15.66
CA ILE A 300 -19.37 4.36 -16.33
C ILE A 300 -18.26 3.85 -15.42
N TYR A 301 -17.41 4.75 -14.90
CA TYR A 301 -16.31 4.41 -13.99
C TYR A 301 -16.81 3.83 -12.66
N LYS A 302 -17.90 4.40 -12.10
CA LYS A 302 -18.54 3.87 -10.89
C LYS A 302 -19.03 2.43 -11.10
N LYS A 303 -19.72 2.14 -12.19
CA LYS A 303 -20.21 0.79 -12.52
C LYS A 303 -19.05 -0.19 -12.66
N PHE A 304 -17.97 0.21 -13.32
CA PHE A 304 -16.74 -0.59 -13.42
C PHE A 304 -16.15 -0.87 -12.04
N SER A 305 -15.98 0.15 -11.19
CA SER A 305 -15.38 0.04 -9.87
C SER A 305 -16.21 -0.83 -8.91
N LEU A 306 -17.55 -0.74 -8.97
CA LEU A 306 -18.43 -1.62 -8.21
C LEU A 306 -18.30 -3.10 -8.62
N LYS A 307 -18.05 -3.38 -9.91
CA LYS A 307 -17.75 -4.73 -10.39
C LYS A 307 -16.38 -5.21 -9.89
N SER A 308 -15.36 -4.37 -9.99
CA SER A 308 -14.01 -4.66 -9.51
C SER A 308 -13.99 -4.94 -8.01
N ALA A 309 -14.70 -4.15 -7.22
CA ALA A 309 -14.81 -4.35 -5.78
C ALA A 309 -15.33 -5.74 -5.41
N LYS A 310 -16.35 -6.25 -6.11
CA LYS A 310 -16.87 -7.60 -5.90
C LYS A 310 -15.83 -8.68 -6.16
N ILE A 311 -14.99 -8.49 -7.19
CA ILE A 311 -13.90 -9.41 -7.50
C ILE A 311 -12.84 -9.36 -6.39
N LEU A 312 -12.44 -8.16 -5.95
CA LEU A 312 -11.44 -8.02 -4.90
C LEU A 312 -11.88 -8.72 -3.60
N HIS A 313 -13.11 -8.53 -3.17
CA HIS A 313 -13.64 -9.20 -1.97
C HIS A 313 -13.70 -10.73 -2.11
N SER A 314 -13.94 -11.26 -3.31
CA SER A 314 -14.00 -12.70 -3.54
C SER A 314 -12.63 -13.36 -3.69
N GLU A 315 -11.63 -12.65 -4.24
CA GLU A 315 -10.35 -13.24 -4.67
C GLU A 315 -9.15 -12.78 -3.83
N PHE A 316 -9.28 -11.72 -3.03
CA PHE A 316 -8.18 -11.09 -2.31
C PHE A 316 -8.53 -10.78 -0.85
N SER A 317 -9.07 -11.74 -0.13
CA SER A 317 -9.32 -11.57 1.31
C SER A 317 -8.07 -11.91 2.14
N TRP A 318 -7.99 -11.38 3.37
CA TRP A 318 -6.97 -11.80 4.33
C TRP A 318 -7.05 -13.31 4.67
N ALA A 319 -8.22 -13.90 4.53
CA ALA A 319 -8.39 -15.35 4.67
C ALA A 319 -7.60 -16.12 3.59
N MET A 320 -7.54 -15.59 2.35
CA MET A 320 -6.74 -16.19 1.27
C MET A 320 -5.24 -15.96 1.47
N THR A 321 -4.84 -14.82 2.02
CA THR A 321 -3.45 -14.59 2.46
C THR A 321 -3.04 -15.63 3.51
N ALA A 322 -3.89 -15.86 4.51
CA ALA A 322 -3.65 -16.88 5.52
C ALA A 322 -3.58 -18.29 4.92
N ASP A 323 -4.42 -18.64 3.93
CA ASP A 323 -4.36 -19.94 3.24
C ASP A 323 -3.02 -20.15 2.51
N LYS A 324 -2.49 -19.11 1.86
CA LYS A 324 -1.17 -19.17 1.22
C LYS A 324 -0.07 -19.42 2.26
N ILE A 325 -0.12 -18.75 3.41
CA ILE A 325 0.83 -18.94 4.51
C ILE A 325 0.73 -20.37 5.07
N LEU A 326 -0.49 -20.87 5.32
CA LEU A 326 -0.71 -22.21 5.84
C LEU A 326 -0.23 -23.31 4.89
N LYS A 327 -0.32 -23.10 3.58
CA LYS A 327 0.26 -24.01 2.57
C LYS A 327 1.78 -24.08 2.67
N ARG A 328 2.46 -22.95 2.98
CA ARG A 328 3.92 -22.95 3.19
C ARG A 328 4.30 -23.68 4.48
N LEU A 329 3.52 -23.49 5.54
CA LEU A 329 3.71 -24.21 6.79
C LEU A 329 3.51 -25.72 6.59
N GLU A 330 2.48 -26.14 5.87
CA GLU A 330 2.25 -27.57 5.52
C GLU A 330 3.41 -28.16 4.72
N PHE A 331 3.93 -27.43 3.74
CA PHE A 331 5.10 -27.86 2.97
C PHE A 331 6.30 -28.11 3.88
N TYR A 332 6.56 -27.20 4.84
CA TYR A 332 7.60 -27.38 5.83
C TYR A 332 7.36 -28.63 6.71
N GLU A 333 6.16 -28.78 7.28
CA GLU A 333 5.82 -29.92 8.12
C GLU A 333 6.01 -31.26 7.38
N ASN A 334 5.62 -31.33 6.11
CA ASN A 334 5.79 -32.53 5.27
C ASN A 334 7.26 -32.80 4.91
N SER A 335 8.13 -31.79 4.88
CA SER A 335 9.56 -31.96 4.61
C SER A 335 10.33 -32.57 5.81
N LEU A 336 9.71 -32.68 6.96
CA LEU A 336 10.27 -33.27 8.18
C LEU A 336 9.94 -34.78 8.32
N LEU A 337 9.01 -35.28 7.50
CA LEU A 337 8.60 -36.69 7.45
C LEU A 337 9.43 -37.48 6.43
#